data_1cb19734053bbdf341d4babce9a38b81
#
_entry.id   1cb19734053bbdf341d4babce9a38b81
#
_cell.length_a   1.000
_cell.length_b   1.000
_cell.length_c   1.000
_cell.angle_alpha   90.00
_cell.angle_beta   90.00
_cell.angle_gamma   90.00
#
_symmetry.space_group_name_H-M   'P 1'
#
loop_
_entity.id
_entity.type
_entity.pdbx_description
1 polymer ?
#
loop_
_entity_poly.entity_id
_entity_poly.type
_entity_poly.pdbx_seq_one_letter_code
_entity_poly.pdbx_strand_id
1 'polypeptide(L)'
;MSHEYNTLKVSRAGGVIWVTFDHGDINLLDIEMIREIDQLSLELEAETTCNVVVFQSGNPEFFIAHADVDLIRSLGAVALRPTELNLYVAALQRIRNLPIASIGKIAGIARGGGSEFLLSLDMRFAAMGLTTLSQPEVALGIFPSGSGSQTLPRLLGRARALEVALGCDDYDAEQAERYGYINRCLLYTSPSPRDMRRSRMPSSA
;
A
#
# COMPACT_ATOMS: atom_id res chain seq x y z
N MET A 1 -15.11 -14.21 6.95
CA MET A 1 -13.71 -14.30 7.41
C MET A 1 -13.73 -14.90 8.78
N SER A 2 -13.17 -16.08 8.93
CA SER A 2 -13.12 -16.85 10.20
C SER A 2 -11.66 -17.01 10.67
N HIS A 3 -10.71 -16.39 9.98
CA HIS A 3 -9.30 -16.49 10.32
C HIS A 3 -8.93 -15.44 11.37
N GLU A 4 -8.22 -15.84 12.40
CA GLU A 4 -7.60 -14.95 13.38
C GLU A 4 -6.23 -14.56 12.82
N TYR A 5 -6.00 -13.25 12.65
CA TYR A 5 -4.74 -12.67 12.18
C TYR A 5 -3.94 -12.14 13.37
N ASN A 6 -2.63 -12.26 13.31
CA ASN A 6 -1.70 -11.73 14.31
C ASN A 6 -1.19 -10.33 13.95
N THR A 7 -0.99 -10.08 12.64
CA THR A 7 -0.39 -8.83 12.11
C THR A 7 -1.44 -7.87 11.55
N LEU A 8 -2.67 -8.36 11.38
CA LEU A 8 -3.79 -7.63 10.81
C LEU A 8 -4.99 -7.64 11.75
N LYS A 9 -5.74 -6.55 11.77
CA LYS A 9 -7.08 -6.50 12.39
C LYS A 9 -8.11 -6.26 11.31
N VAL A 10 -9.08 -7.17 11.18
CA VAL A 10 -10.12 -7.09 10.15
C VAL A 10 -11.47 -6.85 10.83
N SER A 11 -12.18 -5.82 10.37
CA SER A 11 -13.53 -5.51 10.84
C SER A 11 -14.44 -5.14 9.66
N ARG A 12 -15.76 -5.19 9.90
CA ARG A 12 -16.78 -4.89 8.88
C ARG A 12 -17.78 -3.88 9.42
N ALA A 13 -18.05 -2.85 8.65
CA ALA A 13 -19.04 -1.84 8.97
C ALA A 13 -19.63 -1.22 7.70
N GLY A 14 -20.94 -1.16 7.59
CA GLY A 14 -21.63 -0.44 6.52
C GLY A 14 -21.29 -0.91 5.10
N GLY A 15 -21.04 -2.22 4.90
CA GLY A 15 -20.65 -2.78 3.58
C GLY A 15 -19.18 -2.54 3.21
N VAL A 16 -18.37 -2.08 4.16
CA VAL A 16 -16.93 -1.85 4.03
C VAL A 16 -16.16 -2.81 4.91
N ILE A 17 -15.09 -3.39 4.37
CA ILE A 17 -14.10 -4.15 5.13
C ILE A 17 -12.97 -3.20 5.50
N TRP A 18 -12.65 -3.15 6.79
CA TRP A 18 -11.51 -2.39 7.31
C TRP A 18 -10.41 -3.36 7.69
N VAL A 19 -9.25 -3.18 7.10
CA VAL A 19 -8.03 -3.93 7.38
C VAL A 19 -7.02 -2.96 7.99
N THR A 20 -6.61 -3.24 9.21
CA THR A 20 -5.63 -2.42 9.94
C THR A 20 -4.36 -3.22 10.14
N PHE A 21 -3.25 -2.75 9.61
CA PHE A 21 -1.91 -3.28 9.92
C PHE A 21 -1.56 -2.93 11.36
N ASP A 22 -1.20 -3.94 12.15
CA ASP A 22 -0.86 -3.79 13.58
C ASP A 22 0.16 -4.86 13.96
N HIS A 23 1.43 -4.63 13.58
CA HIS A 23 2.51 -5.60 13.71
C HIS A 23 3.79 -4.95 14.22
N GLY A 24 4.07 -5.16 15.50
CA GLY A 24 5.25 -4.60 16.18
C GLY A 24 5.35 -3.08 16.08
N ASP A 25 6.55 -2.57 16.25
CA ASP A 25 6.79 -1.12 16.38
C ASP A 25 6.72 -0.37 15.04
N ILE A 26 6.87 -1.05 13.91
CA ILE A 26 7.02 -0.40 12.59
C ILE A 26 6.17 -1.02 11.48
N ASN A 27 5.29 -1.98 11.80
CA ASN A 27 4.59 -2.77 10.77
C ASN A 27 5.57 -3.35 9.74
N LEU A 28 6.61 -4.06 10.20
CA LEU A 28 7.61 -4.66 9.34
C LEU A 28 6.96 -5.69 8.41
N LEU A 29 7.21 -5.58 7.11
CA LEU A 29 6.76 -6.58 6.14
C LEU A 29 7.68 -7.79 6.19
N ASP A 30 7.45 -8.65 7.16
CA ASP A 30 8.13 -9.93 7.37
C ASP A 30 7.32 -11.09 6.77
N ILE A 31 7.81 -12.31 6.95
CA ILE A 31 7.16 -13.50 6.39
C ILE A 31 5.80 -13.79 7.01
N GLU A 32 5.57 -13.41 8.27
CA GLU A 32 4.27 -13.58 8.94
C GLU A 32 3.23 -12.66 8.32
N MET A 33 3.53 -11.36 8.21
CA MET A 33 2.66 -10.40 7.57
C MET A 33 2.39 -10.75 6.09
N ILE A 34 3.41 -11.21 5.36
CA ILE A 34 3.25 -11.64 3.95
C ILE A 34 2.27 -12.80 3.84
N ARG A 35 2.36 -13.81 4.72
CA ARG A 35 1.43 -14.94 4.73
C ARG A 35 0.01 -14.52 5.05
N GLU A 36 -0.15 -13.58 5.98
CA GLU A 36 -1.46 -13.07 6.34
C GLU A 36 -2.08 -12.19 5.23
N ILE A 37 -1.28 -11.38 4.56
CA ILE A 37 -1.71 -10.64 3.36
C ILE A 37 -2.13 -11.63 2.25
N ASP A 38 -1.40 -12.71 2.05
CA ASP A 38 -1.73 -13.75 1.07
C ASP A 38 -3.07 -14.40 1.41
N GLN A 39 -3.25 -14.86 2.64
CA GLN A 39 -4.50 -15.45 3.13
C GLN A 39 -5.68 -14.47 3.01
N LEU A 40 -5.48 -13.23 3.45
CA LEU A 40 -6.50 -12.18 3.35
C LEU A 40 -6.89 -11.92 1.88
N SER A 41 -5.91 -11.90 0.96
CA SER A 41 -6.18 -11.68 -0.46
C SER A 41 -7.09 -12.73 -1.06
N LEU A 42 -6.95 -14.01 -0.65
CA LEU A 42 -7.83 -15.12 -1.06
C LEU A 42 -9.24 -14.94 -0.50
N GLU A 43 -9.36 -14.51 0.76
CA GLU A 43 -10.67 -14.26 1.38
C GLU A 43 -11.39 -13.06 0.73
N LEU A 44 -10.65 -12.00 0.35
CA LEU A 44 -11.19 -10.84 -0.33
C LEU A 44 -11.61 -11.16 -1.77
N GLU A 45 -10.89 -12.04 -2.46
CA GLU A 45 -11.27 -12.51 -3.81
C GLU A 45 -12.62 -13.24 -3.81
N ALA A 46 -12.93 -13.95 -2.73
CA ALA A 46 -14.20 -14.66 -2.52
C ALA A 46 -15.31 -13.78 -1.90
N GLU A 47 -15.06 -12.48 -1.67
CA GLU A 47 -16.01 -11.60 -0.99
C GLU A 47 -17.21 -11.25 -1.88
N THR A 48 -18.42 -11.38 -1.34
CA THR A 48 -19.66 -11.13 -2.07
C THR A 48 -20.62 -10.18 -1.36
N THR A 49 -20.33 -9.79 -0.13
CA THR A 49 -21.25 -9.00 0.73
C THR A 49 -20.82 -7.55 0.92
N CYS A 50 -19.53 -7.27 0.73
CA CYS A 50 -18.96 -5.94 0.82
C CYS A 50 -18.47 -5.49 -0.57
N ASN A 51 -18.48 -4.19 -0.82
CA ASN A 51 -18.08 -3.61 -2.10
C ASN A 51 -16.75 -2.87 -2.02
N VAL A 52 -16.24 -2.64 -0.82
CA VAL A 52 -15.04 -1.84 -0.58
C VAL A 52 -14.21 -2.47 0.52
N VAL A 53 -12.90 -2.50 0.33
CA VAL A 53 -11.92 -2.75 1.39
C VAL A 53 -11.04 -1.52 1.58
N VAL A 54 -10.85 -1.11 2.84
CA VAL A 54 -9.97 -0.01 3.23
C VAL A 54 -8.80 -0.56 4.04
N PHE A 55 -7.60 -0.33 3.58
CA PHE A 55 -6.37 -0.65 4.27
C PHE A 55 -5.85 0.58 5.01
N GLN A 56 -5.58 0.45 6.29
CA GLN A 56 -5.03 1.50 7.15
C GLN A 56 -4.00 0.92 8.12
N SER A 57 -3.31 1.77 8.87
CA SER A 57 -2.38 1.36 9.93
C SER A 57 -2.95 1.67 11.31
N GLY A 58 -2.67 0.81 12.28
CA GLY A 58 -2.83 1.06 13.71
C GLY A 58 -1.63 1.81 14.31
N ASN A 59 -0.50 1.84 13.59
CA ASN A 59 0.70 2.55 14.01
C ASN A 59 0.64 4.02 13.53
N PRO A 60 0.95 5.00 14.40
CA PRO A 60 0.86 6.42 14.04
C PRO A 60 1.99 6.92 13.13
N GLU A 61 3.13 6.23 13.09
CA GLU A 61 4.33 6.64 12.34
C GLU A 61 4.53 5.83 11.07
N PHE A 62 4.10 4.57 11.06
CA PHE A 62 4.35 3.65 9.95
C PHE A 62 3.05 3.06 9.40
N PHE A 63 2.87 3.14 8.11
CA PHE A 63 1.86 2.33 7.41
C PHE A 63 2.36 0.89 7.27
N ILE A 64 3.46 0.69 6.56
CA ILE A 64 4.34 -0.49 6.51
C ILE A 64 5.73 0.07 6.26
N ALA A 65 6.62 0.01 7.24
CA ALA A 65 7.91 0.69 7.17
C ALA A 65 8.74 0.27 5.95
N HIS A 66 8.99 -1.01 5.82
CA HIS A 66 9.71 -1.64 4.71
C HIS A 66 9.63 -3.17 4.82
N ALA A 67 10.09 -3.88 3.79
CA ALA A 67 10.26 -5.32 3.86
C ALA A 67 11.46 -5.72 4.73
N ASP A 68 11.36 -6.87 5.38
CA ASP A 68 12.45 -7.42 6.20
C ASP A 68 13.69 -7.67 5.34
N VAL A 69 14.80 -7.02 5.70
CA VAL A 69 16.07 -7.09 4.97
C VAL A 69 16.69 -8.50 5.05
N ASP A 70 16.54 -9.20 6.17
CA ASP A 70 17.07 -10.55 6.31
C ASP A 70 16.24 -11.55 5.47
N LEU A 71 14.94 -11.34 5.36
CA LEU A 71 14.09 -12.08 4.41
C LEU A 71 14.55 -11.83 2.97
N ILE A 72 14.79 -10.58 2.57
CA ILE A 72 15.27 -10.23 1.23
C ILE A 72 16.61 -10.91 0.93
N ARG A 73 17.56 -10.89 1.87
CA ARG A 73 18.86 -11.55 1.74
C ARG A 73 18.72 -13.06 1.57
N SER A 74 17.83 -13.69 2.32
CA SER A 74 17.56 -15.12 2.23
C SER A 74 16.97 -15.52 0.87
N LEU A 75 16.10 -14.70 0.31
CA LEU A 75 15.51 -14.91 -1.03
C LEU A 75 16.53 -14.76 -2.15
N GLY A 76 17.52 -13.86 -2.01
CA GLY A 76 18.62 -13.72 -2.97
C GLY A 76 19.57 -14.92 -3.02
N ALA A 77 19.63 -15.72 -1.97
CA ALA A 77 20.43 -16.95 -1.91
C ALA A 77 19.74 -18.18 -2.52
N VAL A 78 18.43 -18.13 -2.70
CA VAL A 78 17.64 -19.20 -3.31
C VAL A 78 17.30 -18.80 -4.75
N ALA A 79 17.88 -19.50 -5.72
CA ALA A 79 17.48 -19.34 -7.12
C ALA A 79 15.98 -19.69 -7.25
N LEU A 80 15.13 -18.66 -7.34
CA LEU A 80 13.70 -18.84 -7.57
C LEU A 80 13.53 -19.60 -8.88
N ARG A 81 12.78 -20.70 -8.84
CA ARG A 81 12.37 -21.38 -10.07
C ARG A 81 11.53 -20.40 -10.89
N PRO A 82 11.72 -20.30 -12.20
CA PRO A 82 11.00 -19.35 -13.05
C PRO A 82 9.47 -19.43 -12.98
N THR A 83 8.93 -20.51 -12.38
CA THR A 83 7.50 -20.81 -12.27
C THR A 83 6.87 -20.47 -10.91
N GLU A 84 7.69 -20.14 -9.91
CA GLU A 84 7.18 -19.80 -8.58
C GLU A 84 7.16 -18.28 -8.42
N LEU A 85 5.97 -17.67 -8.51
CA LEU A 85 5.77 -16.30 -8.06
C LEU A 85 6.11 -16.26 -6.57
N ASN A 86 6.91 -15.27 -6.18
CA ASN A 86 7.07 -14.91 -4.78
C ASN A 86 5.68 -14.72 -4.17
N LEU A 87 5.44 -15.31 -2.99
CA LEU A 87 4.15 -15.27 -2.31
C LEU A 87 3.58 -13.86 -2.21
N TYR A 88 4.44 -12.88 -1.89
CA TYR A 88 4.05 -11.49 -1.80
C TYR A 88 3.56 -10.93 -3.15
N VAL A 89 4.29 -11.19 -4.23
CA VAL A 89 3.89 -10.74 -5.59
C VAL A 89 2.55 -11.36 -5.99
N ALA A 90 2.33 -12.64 -5.67
CA ALA A 90 1.06 -13.31 -5.93
C ALA A 90 -0.10 -12.68 -5.16
N ALA A 91 0.11 -12.37 -3.87
CA ALA A 91 -0.87 -11.68 -3.04
C ALA A 91 -1.19 -10.28 -3.58
N LEU A 92 -0.16 -9.48 -3.95
CA LEU A 92 -0.35 -8.16 -4.55
C LEU A 92 -1.10 -8.23 -5.89
N GLN A 93 -0.85 -9.26 -6.69
CA GLN A 93 -1.59 -9.46 -7.94
C GLN A 93 -3.06 -9.77 -7.70
N ARG A 94 -3.38 -10.60 -6.68
CA ARG A 94 -4.79 -10.84 -6.30
C ARG A 94 -5.46 -9.56 -5.80
N ILE A 95 -4.80 -8.80 -4.92
CA ILE A 95 -5.32 -7.52 -4.41
C ILE A 95 -5.63 -6.56 -5.58
N ARG A 96 -4.77 -6.48 -6.58
CA ARG A 96 -4.99 -5.64 -7.77
C ARG A 96 -6.19 -6.05 -8.60
N ASN A 97 -6.56 -7.32 -8.56
CA ASN A 97 -7.65 -7.90 -9.36
C ASN A 97 -8.90 -8.21 -8.51
N LEU A 98 -9.00 -7.66 -7.30
CA LEU A 98 -10.17 -7.88 -6.46
C LEU A 98 -11.47 -7.46 -7.16
N PRO A 99 -12.57 -8.18 -6.93
CA PRO A 99 -13.88 -7.80 -7.44
C PRO A 99 -14.51 -6.61 -6.69
N ILE A 100 -13.86 -6.12 -5.65
CA ILE A 100 -14.28 -5.01 -4.78
C ILE A 100 -13.25 -3.89 -4.83
N ALA A 101 -13.67 -2.64 -4.65
CA ALA A 101 -12.75 -1.50 -4.65
C ALA A 101 -11.81 -1.52 -3.45
N SER A 102 -10.51 -1.35 -3.70
CA SER A 102 -9.45 -1.34 -2.69
C SER A 102 -8.90 0.07 -2.46
N ILE A 103 -8.84 0.51 -1.21
CA ILE A 103 -8.47 1.87 -0.83
C ILE A 103 -7.36 1.84 0.22
N GLY A 104 -6.28 2.58 -0.01
CA GLY A 104 -5.25 2.86 0.97
C GLY A 104 -5.56 4.18 1.69
N LYS A 105 -5.80 4.13 3.00
CA LYS A 105 -5.86 5.27 3.90
C LYS A 105 -4.51 5.39 4.59
N ILE A 106 -3.67 6.29 4.09
CA ILE A 106 -2.25 6.34 4.43
C ILE A 106 -2.01 7.47 5.44
N ALA A 107 -1.57 7.09 6.64
CA ALA A 107 -0.99 7.98 7.62
C ALA A 107 0.29 7.31 8.12
N GLY A 108 1.45 7.93 7.86
CA GLY A 108 2.75 7.36 8.19
C GLY A 108 3.59 6.94 6.98
N ILE A 109 4.72 6.31 7.29
CA ILE A 109 5.76 5.95 6.34
C ILE A 109 5.44 4.61 5.67
N ALA A 110 5.58 4.56 4.34
CA ALA A 110 5.53 3.33 3.57
C ALA A 110 6.65 3.32 2.53
N ARG A 111 7.67 2.49 2.72
CA ARG A 111 8.83 2.37 1.84
C ARG A 111 8.97 0.98 1.25
N GLY A 112 9.55 0.90 0.07
CA GLY A 112 9.81 -0.37 -0.60
C GLY A 112 8.58 -1.25 -0.71
N GLY A 113 8.62 -2.46 -0.15
CA GLY A 113 7.48 -3.38 -0.14
C GLY A 113 6.19 -2.77 0.40
N GLY A 114 6.24 -1.93 1.43
CA GLY A 114 5.05 -1.21 1.95
C GLY A 114 4.46 -0.24 0.93
N SER A 115 5.32 0.46 0.18
CA SER A 115 4.89 1.31 -0.92
C SER A 115 4.34 0.47 -2.09
N GLU A 116 4.95 -0.68 -2.40
CA GLU A 116 4.48 -1.60 -3.43
C GLU A 116 3.12 -2.22 -3.09
N PHE A 117 2.83 -2.46 -1.79
CA PHE A 117 1.50 -2.81 -1.33
C PHE A 117 0.48 -1.74 -1.73
N LEU A 118 0.76 -0.48 -1.41
CA LEU A 118 -0.11 0.65 -1.78
C LEU A 118 -0.31 0.79 -3.30
N LEU A 119 0.74 0.53 -4.08
CA LEU A 119 0.67 0.54 -5.55
C LEU A 119 -0.21 -0.58 -6.13
N SER A 120 -0.54 -1.60 -5.36
CA SER A 120 -1.45 -2.66 -5.77
C SER A 120 -2.93 -2.33 -5.56
N LEU A 121 -3.25 -1.26 -4.83
CA LEU A 121 -4.61 -0.81 -4.55
C LEU A 121 -5.17 0.06 -5.68
N ASP A 122 -6.50 0.12 -5.79
CA ASP A 122 -7.17 1.00 -6.76
C ASP A 122 -6.96 2.48 -6.43
N MET A 123 -7.11 2.84 -5.16
CA MET A 123 -7.03 4.24 -4.72
C MET A 123 -6.14 4.39 -3.50
N ARG A 124 -5.48 5.55 -3.40
CA ARG A 124 -4.57 5.93 -2.31
C ARG A 124 -4.86 7.34 -1.87
N PHE A 125 -5.15 7.52 -0.58
CA PHE A 125 -5.38 8.82 0.05
C PHE A 125 -4.40 8.97 1.21
N ALA A 126 -3.64 10.05 1.21
CA ALA A 126 -2.54 10.26 2.14
C ALA A 126 -2.78 11.45 3.05
N ALA A 127 -2.38 11.33 4.30
CA ALA A 127 -2.44 12.38 5.30
C ALA A 127 -1.30 13.38 5.11
N MET A 128 -1.62 14.66 4.93
CA MET A 128 -0.66 15.76 4.84
C MET A 128 0.20 15.83 6.11
N GLY A 129 1.50 15.99 5.92
CA GLY A 129 2.47 16.14 7.01
C GLY A 129 2.78 14.85 7.78
N LEU A 130 2.12 13.72 7.46
CA LEU A 130 2.37 12.43 8.12
C LEU A 130 2.89 11.36 7.17
N THR A 131 2.52 11.45 5.89
CA THR A 131 2.83 10.39 4.93
C THR A 131 4.17 10.61 4.26
N THR A 132 4.95 9.54 4.17
CA THR A 132 6.16 9.46 3.36
C THR A 132 6.13 8.18 2.55
N LEU A 133 6.32 8.29 1.24
CA LEU A 133 6.41 7.17 0.30
C LEU A 133 7.78 7.14 -0.35
N SER A 134 8.35 5.95 -0.59
CA SER A 134 9.65 5.82 -1.23
C SER A 134 9.83 4.43 -1.85
N GLN A 135 10.77 4.34 -2.80
CA GLN A 135 11.27 3.08 -3.39
C GLN A 135 12.81 3.03 -3.21
N PRO A 136 13.32 2.60 -2.05
CA PRO A 136 14.75 2.67 -1.74
C PRO A 136 15.57 1.48 -2.29
N GLU A 137 14.96 0.57 -3.04
CA GLU A 137 15.53 -0.71 -3.44
C GLU A 137 16.85 -0.56 -4.19
N VAL A 138 16.96 0.41 -5.10
CA VAL A 138 18.18 0.60 -5.92
C VAL A 138 19.37 1.01 -5.06
N ALA A 139 19.16 1.79 -3.99
CA ALA A 139 20.22 2.12 -3.03
C ALA A 139 20.75 0.89 -2.27
N LEU A 140 19.97 -0.20 -2.22
CA LEU A 140 20.36 -1.48 -1.63
C LEU A 140 20.92 -2.47 -2.68
N GLY A 141 21.07 -2.06 -3.94
CA GLY A 141 21.55 -2.92 -5.03
C GLY A 141 20.52 -3.93 -5.56
N ILE A 142 19.24 -3.71 -5.26
CA ILE A 142 18.11 -4.49 -5.77
C ILE A 142 17.15 -3.59 -6.56
N PHE A 143 16.01 -4.09 -7.00
CA PHE A 143 15.00 -3.30 -7.70
C PHE A 143 13.61 -3.53 -7.08
N PRO A 144 12.64 -2.63 -7.29
CA PRO A 144 11.27 -2.80 -6.79
C PRO A 144 10.59 -4.02 -7.40
N SER A 145 10.78 -5.18 -6.79
CA SER A 145 10.38 -6.49 -7.33
C SER A 145 8.97 -6.92 -6.91
N GLY A 146 8.39 -6.30 -5.89
CA GLY A 146 7.03 -6.57 -5.42
C GLY A 146 5.94 -6.03 -6.35
N SER A 147 6.27 -5.27 -7.35
CA SER A 147 5.50 -4.75 -8.48
C SER A 147 5.81 -3.29 -8.83
N GLY A 148 6.63 -2.60 -8.05
CA GLY A 148 6.95 -1.18 -8.24
C GLY A 148 7.49 -0.89 -9.63
N SER A 149 8.44 -1.71 -10.11
CA SER A 149 9.02 -1.60 -11.46
C SER A 149 7.99 -1.70 -12.60
N GLN A 150 6.84 -2.31 -12.37
CA GLN A 150 5.77 -2.46 -13.35
C GLN A 150 4.65 -1.43 -13.17
N THR A 151 4.34 -1.09 -11.92
CA THR A 151 3.18 -0.26 -11.59
C THR A 151 3.50 1.23 -11.68
N LEU A 152 4.67 1.65 -11.20
CA LEU A 152 5.08 3.06 -11.25
C LEU A 152 5.04 3.64 -12.68
N PRO A 153 5.60 2.98 -13.72
CA PRO A 153 5.53 3.54 -15.07
C PRO A 153 4.11 3.68 -15.61
N ARG A 154 3.20 2.82 -15.18
CA ARG A 154 1.78 2.87 -15.58
C ARG A 154 1.02 4.00 -14.90
N LEU A 155 1.37 4.31 -13.64
CA LEU A 155 0.74 5.37 -12.85
C LEU A 155 1.35 6.74 -13.12
N LEU A 156 2.69 6.84 -13.12
CA LEU A 156 3.41 8.12 -13.11
C LEU A 156 3.92 8.52 -14.50
N GLY A 157 3.93 7.57 -15.46
CA GLY A 157 4.69 7.68 -16.69
C GLY A 157 6.18 7.38 -16.45
N ARG A 158 6.89 7.09 -17.56
CA ARG A 158 8.28 6.59 -17.52
C ARG A 158 9.25 7.52 -16.77
N ALA A 159 9.18 8.82 -17.01
CA ALA A 159 10.16 9.75 -16.46
C ALA A 159 10.11 9.80 -14.93
N ARG A 160 8.93 10.03 -14.36
CA ARG A 160 8.73 10.06 -12.90
C ARG A 160 8.95 8.71 -12.24
N ALA A 161 8.59 7.62 -12.92
CA ALA A 161 8.84 6.28 -12.40
C ALA A 161 10.34 5.99 -12.27
N LEU A 162 11.15 6.42 -13.24
CA LEU A 162 12.61 6.32 -13.17
C LEU A 162 13.18 7.22 -12.06
N GLU A 163 12.68 8.44 -11.93
CA GLU A 163 13.08 9.36 -10.87
C GLU A 163 12.81 8.76 -9.48
N VAL A 164 11.60 8.23 -9.24
CA VAL A 164 11.24 7.57 -7.98
C VAL A 164 12.10 6.34 -7.70
N ALA A 165 12.25 5.45 -8.70
CA ALA A 165 12.93 4.18 -8.49
C ALA A 165 14.44 4.29 -8.42
N LEU A 166 15.06 5.23 -9.17
CA LEU A 166 16.52 5.41 -9.21
C LEU A 166 17.02 6.45 -8.22
N GLY A 167 16.19 7.46 -7.90
CA GLY A 167 16.51 8.50 -6.93
C GLY A 167 16.49 8.00 -5.50
N CYS A 168 15.63 7.03 -5.19
CA CYS A 168 15.44 6.49 -3.83
C CYS A 168 15.04 7.55 -2.81
N ASP A 169 14.49 8.66 -3.26
CA ASP A 169 14.08 9.77 -2.42
C ASP A 169 12.76 9.48 -1.67
N ASP A 170 12.56 10.19 -0.58
CA ASP A 170 11.29 10.23 0.14
C ASP A 170 10.36 11.28 -0.49
N TYR A 171 9.12 10.89 -0.72
CA TYR A 171 8.05 11.73 -1.26
C TYR A 171 7.00 11.96 -0.17
N ASP A 172 6.78 13.22 0.21
CA ASP A 172 5.67 13.58 1.08
C ASP A 172 4.32 13.45 0.36
N ALA A 173 3.21 13.60 1.09
CA ALA A 173 1.88 13.43 0.54
C ALA A 173 1.57 14.41 -0.60
N GLU A 174 2.05 15.65 -0.54
CA GLU A 174 1.82 16.69 -1.55
C GLU A 174 2.64 16.40 -2.82
N GLN A 175 3.89 15.98 -2.68
CA GLN A 175 4.72 15.55 -3.81
C GLN A 175 4.14 14.30 -4.46
N ALA A 176 3.71 13.32 -3.64
CA ALA A 176 3.09 12.10 -4.12
C ALA A 176 1.80 12.36 -4.91
N GLU A 177 0.96 13.33 -4.50
CA GLU A 177 -0.21 13.75 -5.28
C GLU A 177 0.19 14.40 -6.60
N ARG A 178 1.16 15.34 -6.59
CA ARG A 178 1.65 16.00 -7.81
C ARG A 178 2.25 15.02 -8.83
N TYR A 179 2.86 13.94 -8.34
CA TYR A 179 3.43 12.89 -9.19
C TYR A 179 2.38 11.92 -9.73
N GLY A 180 1.20 11.85 -9.08
CA GLY A 180 0.19 10.83 -9.36
C GLY A 180 0.46 9.51 -8.65
N TYR A 181 1.36 9.50 -7.67
CA TYR A 181 1.64 8.35 -6.82
C TYR A 181 0.43 8.00 -5.94
N ILE A 182 -0.31 9.03 -5.50
CA ILE A 182 -1.58 8.93 -4.79
C ILE A 182 -2.67 9.74 -5.49
N ASN A 183 -3.92 9.48 -5.12
CA ASN A 183 -5.08 10.19 -5.66
C ASN A 183 -5.25 11.57 -5.04
N ARG A 184 -5.08 11.68 -3.70
CA ARG A 184 -5.24 12.94 -2.96
C ARG A 184 -4.39 12.97 -1.70
N CYS A 185 -3.78 14.12 -1.44
CA CYS A 185 -3.29 14.54 -0.15
C CYS A 185 -4.43 15.19 0.63
N LEU A 186 -4.71 14.74 1.84
CA LEU A 186 -5.81 15.21 2.68
C LEU A 186 -5.27 15.80 3.97
N LEU A 187 -5.89 16.88 4.45
CA LEU A 187 -5.63 17.37 5.80
C LEU A 187 -6.01 16.29 6.82
N TYR A 188 -5.12 16.02 7.77
CA TYR A 188 -5.38 15.07 8.86
C TYR A 188 -6.28 15.71 9.93
N THR A 189 -7.41 16.26 9.52
CA THR A 189 -8.48 16.64 10.42
C THR A 189 -9.61 15.68 10.19
N SER A 190 -10.23 15.17 11.26
CA SER A 190 -11.46 14.40 11.16
C SER A 190 -12.37 15.08 10.15
N PRO A 191 -12.80 14.41 9.07
CA PRO A 191 -13.63 15.08 8.07
C PRO A 191 -14.92 15.51 8.75
N SER A 192 -15.05 16.82 8.98
CA SER A 192 -16.33 17.37 9.34
C SER A 192 -17.26 17.16 8.13
N PRO A 193 -18.52 16.76 8.35
CA PRO A 193 -19.51 16.70 7.27
C PRO A 193 -19.65 18.01 6.49
N ARG A 194 -19.16 19.13 7.05
CA ARG A 194 -19.12 20.47 6.40
C ARG A 194 -17.98 20.60 5.39
N ASP A 195 -16.84 19.95 5.62
CA ASP A 195 -15.69 20.01 4.69
C ASP A 195 -15.95 19.20 3.42
N MET A 196 -16.71 18.12 3.52
CA MET A 196 -17.16 17.33 2.37
C MET A 196 -18.10 18.10 1.42
N ARG A 197 -18.78 19.15 1.89
CA ARG A 197 -19.67 19.98 1.06
C ARG A 197 -18.94 21.05 0.26
N ARG A 198 -17.80 21.55 0.73
CA ARG A 198 -17.02 22.59 0.02
C ARG A 198 -16.30 22.11 -1.21
N SER A 199 -15.95 20.83 -1.29
CA SER A 199 -15.27 20.26 -2.46
C SER A 199 -16.19 20.01 -3.67
N ARG A 200 -17.51 20.25 -3.54
CA ARG A 200 -18.51 20.01 -4.60
C ARG A 200 -19.05 21.27 -5.27
N MET A 201 -18.58 22.46 -4.94
CA MET A 201 -18.99 23.66 -5.68
C MET A 201 -18.04 23.88 -6.86
N PRO A 202 -18.53 23.78 -8.13
CA PRO A 202 -17.78 24.32 -9.24
C PRO A 202 -17.62 25.83 -9.00
N SER A 203 -16.42 26.34 -9.17
CA SER A 203 -16.18 27.77 -9.26
C SER A 203 -16.98 28.28 -10.47
N SER A 204 -18.13 28.86 -10.24
CA SER A 204 -18.79 29.67 -11.25
C SER A 204 -17.93 30.90 -11.46
N ALA A 205 -17.33 30.99 -12.63
CA ALA A 205 -16.74 32.21 -13.18
C ALA A 205 -17.76 33.30 -13.32
#